data_1b11ffe7c2c41841daa047baf1fe1612
#
_entry.id   1b11ffe7c2c41841daa047baf1fe1612
#
_cell.length_a   1.000
_cell.length_b   1.000
_cell.length_c   1.000
_cell.angle_alpha   90.00
_cell.angle_beta   90.00
_cell.angle_gamma   90.00
#
_symmetry.space_group_name_H-M   'P 1'
#
loop_
_entity.id
_entity.type
_entity.pdbx_description
1 polymer ?
#
loop_
_entity_poly.entity_id
_entity_poly.type
_entity_poly.pdbx_seq_one_letter_code
_entity_poly.pdbx_strand_id
1 'polypeptide(L)'
;MSRSLVTHREGATQRVGRVLAALAVVAVATATAASAAPPTAPGSGANGNANGQLGLVGMDHVGITVPDIDEAVAWFENVMGCVAPLTFGPFSGVQDLLDVDPQAVIHQITMVRCGRSANIELFDYSAPNQRTDFPKNSDWAGHHIAFYVTDIDAAVQYMVAHGAQKFFGPLPVTDGPAAGQSINYFRTPFGTYIELISYPNGMAYERDPGRPLWSPKRNGTTSTVTSVPGLLGIDHVGITVPNVAEAVAWFEDVLGCTSPLAFGPFSGVGDVLDVDPAAIVEHIQHVRCGDGPSVELFQYSAPGQDHTFRLNSDFGGKHIAFYVRHIDKAVARLEALGAQKLAGPLPVTEGPAAGQTINYFRAPFGTYIELISYPQGEAYAETAPIPLWDPRDNRP
;
A
#
# COMPACT_ATOMS: atom_id res chain seq x y z
N MET A 1 60.44 10.01 23.79
CA MET A 1 60.02 8.61 23.60
C MET A 1 58.67 8.62 22.95
N SER A 2 58.66 8.45 21.63
CA SER A 2 57.47 8.44 20.78
C SER A 2 56.79 7.08 20.85
N ARG A 3 55.46 7.04 20.95
CA ARG A 3 54.66 5.87 20.55
C ARG A 3 53.47 6.31 19.70
N SER A 4 53.56 5.84 18.49
CA SER A 4 52.58 5.94 17.39
C SER A 4 51.27 5.27 17.72
N LEU A 5 50.16 5.96 17.43
CA LEU A 5 48.81 5.42 17.33
C LEU A 5 48.54 5.12 15.86
N VAL A 6 48.43 3.83 15.54
CA VAL A 6 47.94 3.34 14.24
C VAL A 6 46.43 3.14 14.40
N THR A 7 45.67 3.91 13.65
CA THR A 7 44.23 3.81 13.56
C THR A 7 43.83 2.79 12.49
N HIS A 8 43.05 1.80 12.86
CA HIS A 8 42.33 0.88 11.95
C HIS A 8 41.28 1.64 11.13
N ARG A 9 41.48 1.72 9.84
CA ARG A 9 40.48 2.05 8.82
C ARG A 9 40.49 0.92 7.78
N GLU A 10 39.94 -0.22 8.11
CA GLU A 10 39.63 -1.27 7.14
C GLU A 10 38.36 -1.98 7.57
N GLY A 11 37.24 -1.60 7.01
CA GLY A 11 35.96 -2.28 7.32
C GLY A 11 34.79 -1.92 6.42
N ALA A 12 34.86 -0.76 5.76
CA ALA A 12 33.70 -0.25 5.00
C ALA A 12 33.68 -0.65 3.52
N THR A 13 34.84 -0.96 2.92
CA THR A 13 34.94 -1.20 1.46
C THR A 13 34.68 -2.65 1.05
N GLN A 14 34.75 -3.62 1.97
CA GLN A 14 34.50 -5.04 1.61
C GLN A 14 33.03 -5.46 1.58
N ARG A 15 32.11 -4.70 2.21
CA ARG A 15 30.67 -5.04 2.19
C ARG A 15 29.95 -4.60 0.91
N VAL A 16 30.39 -3.49 0.32
CA VAL A 16 29.78 -2.97 -0.92
C VAL A 16 30.02 -3.89 -2.13
N GLY A 17 31.16 -4.59 -2.18
CA GLY A 17 31.48 -5.50 -3.29
C GLY A 17 30.71 -6.82 -3.28
N ARG A 18 30.12 -7.22 -2.14
CA ARG A 18 29.37 -8.49 -2.06
C ARG A 18 27.89 -8.37 -2.47
N VAL A 19 27.28 -7.20 -2.29
CA VAL A 19 25.87 -6.98 -2.67
C VAL A 19 25.73 -6.84 -4.19
N LEU A 20 26.70 -6.23 -4.87
CA LEU A 20 26.72 -6.15 -6.34
C LEU A 20 26.97 -7.51 -7.02
N ALA A 21 27.68 -8.45 -6.35
CA ALA A 21 27.89 -9.79 -6.88
C ALA A 21 26.67 -10.71 -6.73
N ALA A 22 25.78 -10.48 -5.74
CA ALA A 22 24.57 -11.28 -5.56
C ALA A 22 23.49 -10.95 -6.60
N LEU A 23 23.40 -9.70 -7.04
CA LEU A 23 22.44 -9.27 -8.09
C LEU A 23 22.86 -9.75 -9.50
N ALA A 24 24.14 -9.94 -9.77
CA ALA A 24 24.63 -10.49 -11.04
C ALA A 24 24.41 -12.01 -11.17
N VAL A 25 24.20 -12.74 -10.08
CA VAL A 25 23.95 -14.19 -10.09
C VAL A 25 22.48 -14.52 -10.40
N VAL A 26 21.53 -13.60 -10.15
CA VAL A 26 20.11 -13.82 -10.47
C VAL A 26 19.83 -13.81 -11.97
N ALA A 27 20.65 -13.09 -12.76
CA ALA A 27 20.48 -13.03 -14.23
C ALA A 27 20.94 -14.29 -14.99
N VAL A 28 21.70 -15.20 -14.37
CA VAL A 28 22.27 -16.38 -15.09
C VAL A 28 21.48 -17.68 -14.84
N ALA A 29 20.57 -17.72 -13.84
CA ALA A 29 19.85 -18.95 -13.49
C ALA A 29 18.54 -19.20 -14.27
N THR A 30 18.12 -18.29 -15.16
CA THR A 30 16.84 -18.42 -15.90
C THR A 30 16.94 -19.06 -17.29
N ALA A 31 18.11 -19.59 -17.70
CA ALA A 31 18.32 -20.04 -19.07
C ALA A 31 18.11 -21.55 -19.33
N THR A 32 17.79 -22.38 -18.34
CA THR A 32 17.56 -23.82 -18.59
C THR A 32 16.55 -24.44 -17.60
N ALA A 33 15.28 -24.11 -17.74
CA ALA A 33 14.20 -25.01 -17.33
C ALA A 33 13.13 -25.00 -18.43
N ALA A 34 13.07 -26.08 -19.20
CA ALA A 34 11.99 -26.31 -20.15
C ALA A 34 10.67 -26.39 -19.34
N SER A 35 9.85 -25.37 -19.50
CA SER A 35 8.53 -25.25 -18.89
C SER A 35 7.61 -26.34 -19.43
N ALA A 36 7.14 -27.20 -18.53
CA ALA A 36 5.87 -27.87 -18.75
C ALA A 36 4.78 -26.81 -18.55
N ALA A 37 3.94 -26.60 -19.56
CA ALA A 37 2.82 -25.68 -19.48
C ALA A 37 1.92 -26.04 -18.29
N PRO A 38 1.50 -25.05 -17.47
CA PRO A 38 0.51 -25.29 -16.43
C PRO A 38 -0.82 -25.72 -17.07
N PRO A 39 -1.64 -26.53 -16.38
CA PRO A 39 -2.94 -26.92 -16.89
C PRO A 39 -3.79 -25.66 -17.15
N THR A 40 -4.38 -25.58 -18.33
CA THR A 40 -5.30 -24.52 -18.74
C THR A 40 -6.46 -24.44 -17.75
N ALA A 41 -6.56 -23.34 -17.03
CA ALA A 41 -7.74 -23.01 -16.27
C ALA A 41 -8.97 -22.92 -17.19
N PRO A 42 -10.17 -23.32 -16.72
CA PRO A 42 -11.37 -23.20 -17.54
C PRO A 42 -11.64 -21.73 -17.89
N GLY A 43 -11.88 -21.51 -19.17
CA GLY A 43 -12.04 -20.27 -19.90
C GLY A 43 -12.42 -19.01 -19.15
N SER A 44 -11.52 -18.04 -19.15
CA SER A 44 -11.78 -16.63 -18.80
C SER A 44 -12.57 -15.93 -19.90
N GLY A 45 -13.86 -16.18 -19.93
CA GLY A 45 -14.77 -15.55 -20.87
C GLY A 45 -15.87 -14.79 -20.15
N ALA A 46 -15.54 -13.72 -19.38
CA ALA A 46 -16.54 -12.76 -18.86
C ALA A 46 -15.97 -11.48 -18.20
N ASN A 47 -14.64 -11.26 -18.12
CA ASN A 47 -14.07 -10.27 -17.18
C ASN A 47 -14.03 -8.79 -17.66
N GLY A 48 -14.59 -8.45 -18.83
CA GLY A 48 -14.63 -7.06 -19.30
C GLY A 48 -15.67 -6.14 -18.62
N ASN A 49 -16.53 -6.66 -17.74
CA ASN A 49 -17.70 -5.90 -17.25
C ASN A 49 -17.91 -5.92 -15.71
N ALA A 50 -17.08 -6.59 -14.94
CA ALA A 50 -17.31 -6.74 -13.50
C ALA A 50 -17.17 -5.40 -12.76
N ASN A 51 -16.16 -4.58 -13.06
CA ASN A 51 -16.01 -3.22 -12.51
C ASN A 51 -17.20 -2.32 -12.86
N GLY A 52 -17.74 -2.43 -14.07
CA GLY A 52 -18.95 -1.70 -14.47
C GLY A 52 -20.19 -2.11 -13.67
N GLN A 53 -20.30 -3.36 -13.27
CA GLN A 53 -21.42 -3.87 -12.47
C GLN A 53 -21.37 -3.42 -11.01
N LEU A 54 -20.16 -3.28 -10.43
CA LEU A 54 -19.94 -2.78 -9.07
C LEU A 54 -20.04 -1.25 -8.99
N GLY A 55 -19.81 -0.54 -10.10
CA GLY A 55 -19.62 0.91 -10.08
C GLY A 55 -18.35 1.33 -9.35
N LEU A 56 -17.36 0.43 -9.22
CA LEU A 56 -16.07 0.71 -8.61
C LEU A 56 -15.31 1.71 -9.49
N VAL A 57 -14.80 2.77 -8.86
CA VAL A 57 -14.06 3.86 -9.54
C VAL A 57 -12.58 3.70 -9.32
N GLY A 58 -12.13 3.52 -8.09
CA GLY A 58 -10.71 3.37 -7.75
C GLY A 58 -10.50 3.35 -6.23
N MET A 59 -9.23 3.21 -5.82
CA MET A 59 -8.84 3.30 -4.42
C MET A 59 -9.06 4.73 -3.93
N ASP A 60 -9.72 4.87 -2.79
CA ASP A 60 -10.00 6.15 -2.13
C ASP A 60 -8.94 6.48 -1.07
N HIS A 61 -8.70 5.52 -0.18
CA HIS A 61 -7.69 5.63 0.85
C HIS A 61 -7.16 4.27 1.31
N VAL A 62 -6.08 4.30 2.06
CA VAL A 62 -5.58 3.19 2.88
C VAL A 62 -5.68 3.59 4.33
N GLY A 63 -6.37 2.77 5.13
CA GLY A 63 -6.45 2.96 6.58
C GLY A 63 -5.36 2.20 7.30
N ILE A 64 -4.75 2.82 8.29
CA ILE A 64 -3.73 2.22 9.16
C ILE A 64 -3.94 2.62 10.62
N THR A 65 -3.78 1.68 11.53
CA THR A 65 -3.80 1.94 12.97
C THR A 65 -2.40 2.22 13.48
N VAL A 66 -2.26 3.35 14.16
CA VAL A 66 -0.99 3.87 14.68
C VAL A 66 -1.03 3.97 16.21
N PRO A 67 0.14 3.92 16.89
CA PRO A 67 0.21 4.02 18.35
C PRO A 67 -0.13 5.40 18.91
N ASP A 68 0.20 6.45 18.15
CA ASP A 68 0.04 7.84 18.49
C ASP A 68 -0.30 8.61 17.19
N ILE A 69 -1.53 9.06 17.09
CA ILE A 69 -2.01 9.71 15.86
C ILE A 69 -1.42 11.10 15.68
N ASP A 70 -1.13 11.83 16.77
CA ASP A 70 -0.53 13.15 16.70
C ASP A 70 0.93 13.06 16.20
N GLU A 71 1.69 12.03 16.66
CA GLU A 71 3.02 11.74 16.14
C GLU A 71 2.97 11.37 14.66
N ALA A 72 2.02 10.52 14.26
CA ALA A 72 1.89 10.08 12.87
C ALA A 72 1.51 11.24 11.94
N VAL A 73 0.54 12.06 12.31
CA VAL A 73 0.15 13.27 11.57
C VAL A 73 1.32 14.22 11.45
N ALA A 74 2.00 14.53 12.57
CA ALA A 74 3.17 15.41 12.57
C ALA A 74 4.30 14.89 11.68
N TRP A 75 4.50 13.57 11.62
CA TRP A 75 5.49 12.99 10.72
C TRP A 75 5.11 13.21 9.24
N PHE A 76 3.86 12.92 8.85
CA PHE A 76 3.41 13.16 7.47
C PHE A 76 3.48 14.64 7.08
N GLU A 77 3.13 15.54 8.00
CA GLU A 77 3.18 16.99 7.73
C GLU A 77 4.61 17.52 7.67
N ASN A 78 5.46 17.17 8.65
CA ASN A 78 6.79 17.77 8.79
C ASN A 78 7.86 17.08 7.89
N VAL A 79 7.73 15.76 7.68
CA VAL A 79 8.70 14.99 6.87
C VAL A 79 8.26 14.98 5.39
N MET A 80 7.00 14.72 5.11
CA MET A 80 6.52 14.61 3.73
C MET A 80 5.83 15.88 3.21
N GLY A 81 5.49 16.82 4.08
CA GLY A 81 4.78 18.05 3.72
C GLY A 81 3.34 17.79 3.26
N CYS A 82 2.74 16.71 3.74
CA CYS A 82 1.34 16.38 3.49
C CYS A 82 0.42 17.32 4.28
N VAL A 83 -0.88 17.23 4.06
CA VAL A 83 -1.90 17.97 4.81
C VAL A 83 -2.89 17.02 5.44
N ALA A 84 -3.43 17.38 6.59
CA ALA A 84 -4.43 16.61 7.33
C ALA A 84 -5.75 17.38 7.42
N PRO A 85 -6.56 17.41 6.34
CA PRO A 85 -7.71 18.32 6.26
C PRO A 85 -8.94 17.86 7.04
N LEU A 86 -8.98 16.61 7.51
CA LEU A 86 -10.14 16.03 8.16
C LEU A 86 -9.73 15.22 9.38
N THR A 87 -10.26 15.59 10.54
CA THR A 87 -10.10 14.88 11.82
C THR A 87 -11.47 14.75 12.48
N PHE A 88 -11.78 13.58 13.01
CA PHE A 88 -13.05 13.29 13.66
C PHE A 88 -12.93 12.17 14.69
N GLY A 89 -13.94 12.01 15.53
CA GLY A 89 -13.97 11.10 16.70
C GLY A 89 -14.20 11.87 18.00
N PRO A 90 -14.25 11.19 19.16
CA PRO A 90 -14.15 9.74 19.31
C PRO A 90 -15.43 9.00 18.90
N PHE A 91 -15.30 7.67 18.63
CA PHE A 91 -16.42 6.80 18.28
C PHE A 91 -16.47 5.54 19.11
N SER A 92 -17.72 5.08 19.32
CA SER A 92 -18.06 3.76 19.82
C SER A 92 -19.31 3.27 19.08
N GLY A 93 -19.64 1.97 19.19
CA GLY A 93 -20.82 1.41 18.53
C GLY A 93 -20.59 1.01 17.07
N VAL A 94 -19.35 1.04 16.58
CA VAL A 94 -18.95 0.63 15.23
C VAL A 94 -18.08 -0.63 15.19
N GLN A 95 -17.99 -1.34 16.32
CA GLN A 95 -17.09 -2.49 16.48
C GLN A 95 -17.42 -3.63 15.51
N ASP A 96 -18.70 -3.95 15.32
CA ASP A 96 -19.15 -4.98 14.38
C ASP A 96 -18.90 -4.59 12.90
N LEU A 97 -18.84 -3.29 12.61
CA LEU A 97 -18.51 -2.77 11.28
C LEU A 97 -17.01 -2.95 10.96
N LEU A 98 -16.15 -2.81 11.98
CA LEU A 98 -14.71 -2.81 11.85
C LEU A 98 -14.04 -4.14 12.24
N ASP A 99 -14.85 -5.12 12.68
CA ASP A 99 -14.36 -6.44 13.16
C ASP A 99 -13.33 -6.29 14.28
N VAL A 100 -13.65 -5.47 15.29
CA VAL A 100 -12.80 -5.24 16.47
C VAL A 100 -13.51 -5.65 17.75
N ASP A 101 -12.76 -5.72 18.87
CA ASP A 101 -13.30 -6.07 20.18
C ASP A 101 -14.54 -5.18 20.52
N PRO A 102 -15.61 -5.73 21.08
CA PRO A 102 -16.81 -4.95 21.47
C PRO A 102 -16.51 -3.80 22.44
N GLN A 103 -15.39 -3.84 23.15
CA GLN A 103 -14.93 -2.77 24.07
C GLN A 103 -13.91 -1.83 23.43
N ALA A 104 -13.59 -2.02 22.16
CA ALA A 104 -12.67 -1.13 21.44
C ALA A 104 -13.27 0.28 21.32
N VAL A 105 -12.43 1.28 21.45
CA VAL A 105 -12.76 2.70 21.28
C VAL A 105 -11.85 3.28 20.22
N ILE A 106 -12.43 3.97 19.26
CA ILE A 106 -11.69 4.82 18.32
C ILE A 106 -11.59 6.20 18.99
N HIS A 107 -10.39 6.60 19.38
CA HIS A 107 -10.17 7.91 19.98
C HIS A 107 -10.18 9.02 18.95
N GLN A 108 -9.56 8.76 17.80
CA GLN A 108 -9.46 9.71 16.71
C GLN A 108 -9.25 8.99 15.38
N ILE A 109 -9.78 9.60 14.31
CA ILE A 109 -9.46 9.30 12.92
C ILE A 109 -8.97 10.60 12.29
N THR A 110 -7.87 10.54 11.54
CA THR A 110 -7.35 11.68 10.78
C THR A 110 -7.02 11.26 9.36
N MET A 111 -7.60 11.95 8.39
CA MET A 111 -7.31 11.74 6.98
C MET A 111 -6.16 12.64 6.55
N VAL A 112 -5.16 12.04 5.91
CA VAL A 112 -3.96 12.71 5.41
C VAL A 112 -3.92 12.63 3.89
N ARG A 113 -3.68 13.75 3.23
CA ARG A 113 -3.46 13.84 1.78
C ARG A 113 -2.01 14.15 1.47
N CYS A 114 -1.38 13.28 0.66
CA CYS A 114 -0.03 13.44 0.15
C CYS A 114 -0.04 13.41 -1.37
N GLY A 115 -0.13 14.57 -2.02
CA GLY A 115 -0.13 14.65 -3.48
C GLY A 115 -1.51 14.53 -4.11
N ARG A 116 -1.58 13.84 -5.26
CA ARG A 116 -2.77 13.77 -6.15
C ARG A 116 -3.22 12.34 -6.41
N SER A 117 -3.45 11.61 -5.35
CA SER A 117 -3.79 10.20 -5.39
C SER A 117 -4.51 9.83 -4.10
N ALA A 118 -4.82 8.58 -3.87
CA ALA A 118 -5.50 8.08 -2.67
C ALA A 118 -4.95 8.69 -1.39
N ASN A 119 -5.80 8.78 -0.38
CA ASN A 119 -5.47 9.35 0.90
C ASN A 119 -4.97 8.29 1.89
N ILE A 120 -4.53 8.71 3.06
CA ILE A 120 -4.20 7.84 4.19
C ILE A 120 -5.17 8.15 5.30
N GLU A 121 -5.79 7.15 5.87
CA GLU A 121 -6.65 7.26 7.04
C GLU A 121 -5.92 6.71 8.27
N LEU A 122 -5.62 7.55 9.23
CA LEU A 122 -4.93 7.18 10.47
C LEU A 122 -5.97 6.94 11.56
N PHE A 123 -5.82 5.81 12.26
CA PHE A 123 -6.66 5.44 13.41
C PHE A 123 -5.87 5.41 14.69
N ASP A 124 -6.43 5.97 15.76
CA ASP A 124 -6.01 5.75 17.13
C ASP A 124 -7.08 4.93 17.86
N TYR A 125 -6.70 3.70 18.26
CA TYR A 125 -7.56 2.78 18.99
C TYR A 125 -7.04 2.47 20.38
N SER A 126 -7.97 2.23 21.30
CA SER A 126 -7.72 1.35 22.44
C SER A 126 -8.66 0.16 22.39
N ALA A 127 -8.13 -1.04 22.54
CA ALA A 127 -8.90 -2.28 22.55
C ALA A 127 -8.32 -3.30 23.55
N PRO A 128 -9.18 -4.14 24.20
CA PRO A 128 -8.68 -5.28 24.96
C PRO A 128 -7.85 -6.20 24.07
N ASN A 129 -6.71 -6.67 24.59
CA ASN A 129 -5.79 -7.58 23.90
C ASN A 129 -5.22 -7.03 22.57
N GLN A 130 -5.22 -5.71 22.39
CA GLN A 130 -4.61 -5.06 21.24
C GLN A 130 -3.15 -5.48 21.09
N ARG A 131 -2.76 -5.92 19.90
CA ARG A 131 -1.35 -6.17 19.59
C ARG A 131 -0.64 -4.84 19.35
N THR A 132 0.48 -4.65 20.04
CA THR A 132 1.26 -3.40 20.03
C THR A 132 2.65 -3.55 19.41
N ASP A 133 3.00 -4.74 18.94
CA ASP A 133 4.17 -5.00 18.11
C ASP A 133 3.86 -4.67 16.64
N PHE A 134 4.83 -4.13 15.91
CA PHE A 134 4.66 -3.84 14.49
C PHE A 134 4.99 -5.06 13.63
N PRO A 135 4.19 -5.36 12.60
CA PRO A 135 4.51 -6.41 11.64
C PRO A 135 5.73 -6.04 10.80
N LYS A 136 6.52 -7.04 10.41
CA LYS A 136 7.54 -6.90 9.36
C LYS A 136 6.87 -6.93 7.99
N ASN A 137 7.55 -6.43 6.96
CA ASN A 137 7.05 -6.56 5.58
C ASN A 137 6.77 -8.01 5.18
N SER A 138 7.55 -8.97 5.68
CA SER A 138 7.36 -10.40 5.38
C SER A 138 6.21 -11.07 6.14
N ASP A 139 5.67 -10.48 7.20
CA ASP A 139 4.58 -11.07 7.99
C ASP A 139 3.25 -10.98 7.24
N TRP A 140 2.28 -11.86 7.51
CA TRP A 140 0.96 -11.80 6.86
C TRP A 140 0.18 -10.51 7.11
N ALA A 141 0.57 -9.73 8.10
CA ALA A 141 0.07 -8.38 8.32
C ALA A 141 1.02 -7.29 7.76
N GLY A 142 2.12 -7.67 7.12
CA GLY A 142 3.08 -6.74 6.52
C GLY A 142 2.42 -5.86 5.46
N HIS A 143 2.83 -4.60 5.41
CA HIS A 143 2.33 -3.63 4.43
C HIS A 143 3.29 -2.46 4.25
N HIS A 144 3.15 -1.78 3.13
CA HIS A 144 3.81 -0.51 2.86
C HIS A 144 2.92 0.40 2.00
N ILE A 145 3.22 1.69 2.02
CA ILE A 145 2.60 2.69 1.15
C ILE A 145 3.67 3.24 0.23
N ALA A 146 3.50 3.06 -1.07
CA ALA A 146 4.45 3.51 -2.07
C ALA A 146 4.02 4.84 -2.69
N PHE A 147 4.95 5.80 -2.72
CA PHE A 147 4.75 7.10 -3.34
C PHE A 147 5.60 7.23 -4.59
N TYR A 148 4.95 7.62 -5.69
CA TYR A 148 5.66 7.94 -6.91
C TYR A 148 6.37 9.29 -6.78
N VAL A 149 7.65 9.29 -7.16
CA VAL A 149 8.50 10.49 -7.28
C VAL A 149 9.12 10.57 -8.67
N THR A 150 9.28 11.78 -9.20
CA THR A 150 9.91 11.99 -10.53
C THR A 150 11.44 11.93 -10.47
N ASP A 151 12.02 12.19 -9.29
CA ASP A 151 13.46 12.16 -9.02
C ASP A 151 13.69 11.49 -7.67
N ILE A 152 14.02 10.19 -7.71
CA ILE A 152 14.16 9.39 -6.50
C ILE A 152 15.37 9.80 -5.66
N ASP A 153 16.46 10.24 -6.28
CA ASP A 153 17.67 10.64 -5.55
C ASP A 153 17.43 11.92 -4.75
N ALA A 154 16.80 12.92 -5.37
CA ALA A 154 16.42 14.16 -4.68
C ALA A 154 15.39 13.90 -3.57
N ALA A 155 14.39 13.04 -3.82
CA ALA A 155 13.38 12.70 -2.84
C ALA A 155 13.98 11.95 -1.64
N VAL A 156 14.84 10.96 -1.87
CA VAL A 156 15.52 10.21 -0.81
C VAL A 156 16.41 11.11 0.03
N GLN A 157 17.19 11.99 -0.60
CA GLN A 157 18.03 12.97 0.13
C GLN A 157 17.18 13.89 1.02
N TYR A 158 16.06 14.37 0.49
CA TYR A 158 15.10 15.19 1.24
C TYR A 158 14.56 14.43 2.46
N MET A 159 14.03 13.21 2.28
CA MET A 159 13.47 12.40 3.36
C MET A 159 14.48 12.14 4.48
N VAL A 160 15.73 11.79 4.11
CA VAL A 160 16.81 11.58 5.09
C VAL A 160 17.16 12.87 5.84
N ALA A 161 17.21 14.01 5.14
CA ALA A 161 17.48 15.31 5.76
C ALA A 161 16.39 15.73 6.75
N HIS A 162 15.17 15.21 6.61
CA HIS A 162 14.03 15.44 7.51
C HIS A 162 13.82 14.30 8.53
N GLY A 163 14.83 13.42 8.71
CA GLY A 163 14.86 12.44 9.78
C GLY A 163 14.17 11.09 9.48
N ALA A 164 13.79 10.82 8.24
CA ALA A 164 13.25 9.52 7.88
C ALA A 164 14.30 8.40 8.00
N GLN A 165 13.94 7.27 8.60
CA GLN A 165 14.79 6.09 8.71
C GLN A 165 14.85 5.34 7.39
N LYS A 166 15.96 5.51 6.64
CA LYS A 166 16.18 4.93 5.32
C LYS A 166 16.76 3.53 5.40
N PHE A 167 16.30 2.60 4.54
CA PHE A 167 16.93 1.32 4.25
C PHE A 167 17.91 1.42 3.06
N PHE A 168 18.47 0.26 2.65
CA PHE A 168 19.40 0.25 1.52
C PHE A 168 18.71 0.71 0.23
N GLY A 169 19.37 1.52 -0.56
CA GLY A 169 18.87 2.08 -1.84
C GLY A 169 19.33 3.51 -2.07
N PRO A 170 18.85 4.21 -3.12
CA PRO A 170 17.88 3.73 -4.11
C PRO A 170 18.39 2.53 -4.91
N LEU A 171 17.50 1.55 -5.15
CA LEU A 171 17.80 0.34 -5.90
C LEU A 171 17.15 0.41 -7.29
N PRO A 172 17.92 0.50 -8.39
CA PRO A 172 17.37 0.40 -9.73
C PRO A 172 17.07 -1.06 -10.08
N VAL A 173 15.89 -1.31 -10.64
CA VAL A 173 15.50 -2.60 -11.22
C VAL A 173 15.84 -2.56 -12.71
N THR A 174 16.82 -3.39 -13.12
CA THR A 174 17.39 -3.37 -14.48
C THR A 174 16.80 -4.44 -15.39
N ASP A 175 16.21 -5.48 -14.82
CA ASP A 175 15.77 -6.66 -15.54
C ASP A 175 14.35 -7.07 -15.16
N GLY A 176 13.72 -7.88 -16.03
CA GLY A 176 12.37 -8.40 -15.83
C GLY A 176 11.25 -7.39 -16.14
N PRO A 177 10.01 -7.73 -15.82
CA PRO A 177 8.84 -6.91 -16.15
C PRO A 177 8.83 -5.54 -15.49
N ALA A 178 9.38 -5.43 -14.28
CA ALA A 178 9.49 -4.18 -13.52
C ALA A 178 10.74 -3.35 -13.88
N ALA A 179 11.55 -3.79 -14.86
CA ALA A 179 12.73 -3.04 -15.30
C ALA A 179 12.36 -1.61 -15.71
N GLY A 180 13.13 -0.65 -15.23
CA GLY A 180 12.91 0.79 -15.41
C GLY A 180 12.46 1.50 -14.13
N GLN A 181 12.07 0.77 -13.09
CA GLN A 181 11.80 1.37 -11.79
C GLN A 181 13.07 1.51 -10.94
N SER A 182 13.02 2.43 -10.00
CA SER A 182 13.96 2.55 -8.87
C SER A 182 13.16 2.71 -7.59
N ILE A 183 13.59 2.04 -6.52
CA ILE A 183 12.84 1.97 -5.26
C ILE A 183 13.74 2.31 -4.07
N ASN A 184 13.14 2.86 -3.01
CA ASN A 184 13.77 3.00 -1.71
C ASN A 184 12.74 2.94 -0.58
N TYR A 185 13.02 2.11 0.42
CA TYR A 185 12.15 1.95 1.59
C TYR A 185 12.63 2.76 2.78
N PHE A 186 11.65 3.17 3.60
CA PHE A 186 11.83 3.86 4.87
C PHE A 186 10.93 3.23 5.92
N ARG A 187 11.28 3.39 7.19
CA ARG A 187 10.40 3.05 8.31
C ARG A 187 9.99 4.33 9.03
N THR A 188 8.70 4.43 9.32
CA THR A 188 8.16 5.50 10.16
C THR A 188 8.32 5.18 11.65
N PRO A 189 8.29 6.18 12.55
CA PRO A 189 8.30 5.93 13.98
C PRO A 189 7.11 5.06 14.46
N PHE A 190 5.98 5.15 13.77
CA PHE A 190 4.75 4.40 14.04
C PHE A 190 4.68 3.07 13.27
N GLY A 191 5.84 2.55 12.80
CA GLY A 191 6.01 1.18 12.30
C GLY A 191 5.59 0.90 10.86
N THR A 192 4.90 1.82 10.19
CA THR A 192 4.52 1.68 8.77
C THR A 192 5.73 1.83 7.87
N TYR A 193 5.81 1.03 6.81
CA TYR A 193 6.82 1.18 5.78
C TYR A 193 6.33 2.14 4.69
N ILE A 194 7.22 3.05 4.29
CA ILE A 194 7.03 3.97 3.16
C ILE A 194 8.01 3.58 2.07
N GLU A 195 7.53 3.43 0.86
CA GLU A 195 8.36 3.28 -0.32
C GLU A 195 8.35 4.55 -1.16
N LEU A 196 9.49 4.97 -1.67
CA LEU A 196 9.57 5.87 -2.81
C LEU A 196 9.86 5.05 -4.06
N ILE A 197 9.06 5.25 -5.10
CA ILE A 197 9.21 4.59 -6.40
C ILE A 197 9.30 5.61 -7.52
N SER A 198 10.16 5.35 -8.49
CA SER A 198 10.31 6.16 -9.71
C SER A 198 10.45 5.26 -10.93
N TYR A 199 9.78 5.60 -12.02
CA TYR A 199 9.90 4.96 -13.34
C TYR A 199 9.71 6.02 -14.44
N PRO A 200 10.67 6.96 -14.59
CA PRO A 200 10.51 8.16 -15.41
C PRO A 200 10.24 7.84 -16.89
N ASN A 201 10.74 6.72 -17.38
CA ASN A 201 10.60 6.24 -18.75
C ASN A 201 9.63 5.06 -18.91
N GLY A 202 8.80 4.78 -17.88
CA GLY A 202 7.92 3.61 -17.82
C GLY A 202 8.66 2.33 -17.41
N MET A 203 7.91 1.24 -17.35
CA MET A 203 8.40 -0.09 -16.99
C MET A 203 8.37 -1.03 -18.20
N ALA A 204 9.19 -2.09 -18.17
CA ALA A 204 9.34 -3.02 -19.31
C ALA A 204 8.02 -3.69 -19.71
N TYR A 205 7.16 -4.06 -18.74
CA TYR A 205 5.88 -4.71 -19.01
C TYR A 205 4.89 -3.84 -19.80
N GLU A 206 5.02 -2.50 -19.74
CA GLU A 206 4.15 -1.56 -20.46
C GLU A 206 4.36 -1.59 -21.99
N ARG A 207 5.38 -2.31 -22.49
CA ARG A 207 5.66 -2.49 -23.92
C ARG A 207 4.68 -3.44 -24.59
N ASP A 208 4.06 -4.33 -23.83
CA ASP A 208 3.04 -5.24 -24.33
C ASP A 208 1.68 -4.56 -24.38
N PRO A 209 0.85 -4.82 -25.42
CA PRO A 209 -0.48 -4.22 -25.54
C PRO A 209 -1.40 -4.76 -24.44
N GLY A 210 -1.49 -4.05 -23.34
CA GLY A 210 -2.33 -4.36 -22.20
C GLY A 210 -2.81 -3.12 -21.49
N ARG A 211 -3.60 -3.28 -20.44
CA ARG A 211 -4.00 -2.19 -19.56
C ARG A 211 -2.89 -1.95 -18.52
N PRO A 212 -2.10 -0.87 -18.61
CA PRO A 212 -1.04 -0.60 -17.65
C PRO A 212 -1.61 -0.32 -16.27
N LEU A 213 -0.77 -0.38 -15.24
CA LEU A 213 -1.10 0.13 -13.92
C LEU A 213 -1.48 1.61 -14.01
N TRP A 214 -2.30 2.04 -13.08
CA TRP A 214 -2.54 3.46 -12.91
C TRP A 214 -1.26 4.13 -12.36
N SER A 215 -1.05 5.40 -12.67
CA SER A 215 0.08 6.16 -12.14
C SER A 215 -0.37 7.59 -11.83
N PRO A 216 0.07 8.17 -10.70
CA PRO A 216 -0.23 9.56 -10.34
C PRO A 216 0.32 10.59 -11.33
N LYS A 217 1.23 10.20 -12.24
CA LYS A 217 1.66 11.01 -13.40
C LYS A 217 0.50 11.49 -14.26
N ARG A 218 -0.57 10.72 -14.33
CA ARG A 218 -1.76 11.08 -15.17
C ARG A 218 -2.43 12.35 -14.69
N ASN A 219 -2.27 12.71 -13.41
CA ASN A 219 -2.84 13.90 -12.80
C ASN A 219 -1.92 15.12 -12.89
N GLY A 220 -0.90 15.09 -13.74
CA GLY A 220 0.07 16.16 -13.94
C GLY A 220 1.47 15.83 -13.42
N THR A 221 2.41 16.74 -13.62
CA THR A 221 3.83 16.53 -13.32
C THR A 221 4.29 17.16 -12.01
N THR A 222 3.42 17.91 -11.32
CA THR A 222 3.74 18.58 -10.06
C THR A 222 2.59 18.43 -9.08
N SER A 223 2.91 18.32 -7.78
CA SER A 223 1.95 18.41 -6.70
C SER A 223 2.30 19.59 -5.79
N THR A 224 1.29 20.29 -5.31
CA THR A 224 1.44 21.37 -4.32
C THR A 224 1.12 20.89 -2.90
N VAL A 225 0.80 19.61 -2.73
CA VAL A 225 0.38 19.01 -1.45
C VAL A 225 1.46 18.02 -0.98
N THR A 226 2.70 18.47 -1.00
CA THR A 226 3.88 17.76 -0.48
C THR A 226 5.10 18.64 -0.58
N SER A 227 6.06 18.45 0.30
CA SER A 227 7.39 19.10 0.27
C SER A 227 8.47 18.18 -0.31
N VAL A 228 8.18 16.88 -0.48
CA VAL A 228 9.14 15.92 -1.07
C VAL A 228 9.33 16.23 -2.55
N PRO A 229 10.57 16.46 -3.02
CA PRO A 229 10.84 16.78 -4.41
C PRO A 229 10.29 15.73 -5.37
N GLY A 230 9.47 16.19 -6.32
CA GLY A 230 8.91 15.33 -7.37
C GLY A 230 7.86 14.31 -6.94
N LEU A 231 7.41 14.32 -5.68
CA LEU A 231 6.34 13.45 -5.23
C LEU A 231 5.01 13.86 -5.87
N LEU A 232 4.31 12.90 -6.48
CA LEU A 232 3.02 13.12 -7.12
C LEU A 232 1.83 12.53 -6.35
N GLY A 233 2.04 11.47 -5.58
CA GLY A 233 1.01 10.80 -4.79
C GLY A 233 1.29 9.32 -4.59
N ILE A 234 0.37 8.59 -3.95
CA ILE A 234 0.45 7.14 -3.77
C ILE A 234 0.40 6.47 -5.15
N ASP A 235 1.33 5.57 -5.40
CA ASP A 235 1.42 4.71 -6.58
C ASP A 235 0.72 3.38 -6.36
N HIS A 236 1.02 2.75 -5.23
CA HIS A 236 0.41 1.50 -4.80
C HIS A 236 0.43 1.36 -3.27
N VAL A 237 -0.35 0.39 -2.78
CA VAL A 237 -0.32 -0.10 -1.41
C VAL A 237 0.12 -1.56 -1.46
N GLY A 238 1.26 -1.86 -0.85
CA GLY A 238 1.78 -3.22 -0.74
C GLY A 238 1.18 -3.93 0.47
N ILE A 239 0.78 -5.18 0.29
CA ILE A 239 0.32 -6.06 1.36
C ILE A 239 0.91 -7.46 1.21
N THR A 240 1.29 -8.07 2.32
CA THR A 240 1.74 -9.46 2.34
C THR A 240 0.56 -10.39 2.59
N VAL A 241 0.42 -11.38 1.71
CA VAL A 241 -0.67 -12.36 1.73
C VAL A 241 -0.12 -13.79 1.81
N PRO A 242 -0.90 -14.74 2.37
CA PRO A 242 -0.47 -16.16 2.44
C PRO A 242 -0.23 -16.79 1.08
N ASN A 243 -1.04 -16.43 0.09
CA ASN A 243 -1.02 -16.97 -1.27
C ASN A 243 -1.44 -15.90 -2.26
N VAL A 244 -0.49 -15.46 -3.10
CA VAL A 244 -0.76 -14.41 -4.10
C VAL A 244 -1.77 -14.86 -5.13
N ALA A 245 -1.75 -16.12 -5.59
CA ALA A 245 -2.69 -16.58 -6.61
C ALA A 245 -4.15 -16.57 -6.12
N GLU A 246 -4.38 -16.94 -4.86
CA GLU A 246 -5.71 -16.88 -4.24
C GLU A 246 -6.17 -15.44 -4.03
N ALA A 247 -5.27 -14.55 -3.61
CA ALA A 247 -5.58 -13.13 -3.44
C ALA A 247 -5.91 -12.45 -4.79
N VAL A 248 -5.13 -12.72 -5.84
CA VAL A 248 -5.39 -12.22 -7.19
C VAL A 248 -6.76 -12.69 -7.67
N ALA A 249 -7.06 -13.99 -7.57
CA ALA A 249 -8.35 -14.54 -7.98
C ALA A 249 -9.51 -13.84 -7.25
N TRP A 250 -9.36 -13.58 -5.95
CA TRP A 250 -10.38 -12.85 -5.19
C TRP A 250 -10.56 -11.41 -5.69
N PHE A 251 -9.48 -10.66 -5.92
CA PHE A 251 -9.56 -9.30 -6.46
C PHE A 251 -10.19 -9.27 -7.86
N GLU A 252 -9.87 -10.23 -8.71
CA GLU A 252 -10.42 -10.32 -10.06
C GLU A 252 -11.89 -10.75 -10.05
N ASP A 253 -12.25 -11.81 -9.32
CA ASP A 253 -13.60 -12.38 -9.32
C ASP A 253 -14.59 -11.53 -8.51
N VAL A 254 -14.16 -10.96 -7.38
CA VAL A 254 -15.05 -10.23 -6.45
C VAL A 254 -15.10 -8.75 -6.79
N LEU A 255 -13.96 -8.09 -6.98
CA LEU A 255 -13.89 -6.65 -7.26
C LEU A 255 -13.78 -6.32 -8.76
N GLY A 256 -13.57 -7.32 -9.62
CA GLY A 256 -13.41 -7.13 -11.06
C GLY A 256 -12.11 -6.40 -11.44
N CYS A 257 -11.09 -6.55 -10.63
CA CYS A 257 -9.77 -5.96 -10.88
C CYS A 257 -9.04 -6.69 -12.02
N THR A 258 -7.89 -6.19 -12.43
CA THR A 258 -6.97 -6.82 -13.38
C THR A 258 -5.59 -6.90 -12.77
N SER A 259 -4.77 -7.89 -13.16
CA SER A 259 -3.44 -8.14 -12.58
C SER A 259 -2.34 -8.07 -13.64
N PRO A 260 -1.98 -6.86 -14.13
CA PRO A 260 -1.15 -6.70 -15.33
C PRO A 260 0.34 -6.94 -15.12
N LEU A 261 0.85 -6.94 -13.88
CA LEU A 261 2.29 -7.03 -13.60
C LEU A 261 2.56 -8.08 -12.52
N ALA A 262 3.41 -9.06 -12.87
CA ALA A 262 3.88 -10.12 -11.97
C ALA A 262 5.39 -10.29 -12.09
N PHE A 263 6.08 -10.57 -10.99
CA PHE A 263 7.51 -10.87 -10.97
C PHE A 263 7.93 -11.61 -9.69
N GLY A 264 9.17 -12.12 -9.69
CA GLY A 264 9.72 -13.01 -8.68
C GLY A 264 9.94 -14.43 -9.25
N PRO A 265 10.52 -15.39 -8.49
CA PRO A 265 11.03 -15.17 -7.13
C PRO A 265 12.40 -14.45 -7.10
N PHE A 266 12.75 -13.87 -5.95
CA PHE A 266 14.09 -13.32 -5.70
C PHE A 266 14.42 -13.30 -4.20
N SER A 267 15.72 -13.19 -3.90
CA SER A 267 16.29 -13.18 -2.55
C SER A 267 17.37 -12.10 -2.42
N GLY A 268 17.94 -11.95 -1.23
CA GLY A 268 19.00 -10.97 -0.98
C GLY A 268 18.49 -9.54 -0.80
N VAL A 269 17.21 -9.37 -0.51
CA VAL A 269 16.53 -8.07 -0.34
C VAL A 269 16.31 -7.67 1.12
N GLY A 270 16.93 -8.39 2.07
CA GLY A 270 16.76 -8.14 3.49
C GLY A 270 17.01 -6.70 3.89
N ASP A 271 18.13 -6.12 3.45
CA ASP A 271 18.51 -4.74 3.76
C ASP A 271 17.66 -3.69 3.01
N VAL A 272 16.92 -4.09 1.96
CA VAL A 272 16.04 -3.21 1.17
C VAL A 272 14.64 -3.15 1.79
N LEU A 273 14.11 -4.31 2.18
CA LEU A 273 12.73 -4.49 2.62
C LEU A 273 12.59 -4.61 4.15
N ASP A 274 13.69 -4.53 4.90
CA ASP A 274 13.73 -4.75 6.36
C ASP A 274 13.15 -6.12 6.77
N VAL A 275 13.57 -7.15 6.08
CA VAL A 275 13.17 -8.55 6.36
C VAL A 275 14.39 -9.41 6.68
N ASP A 276 14.16 -10.65 7.14
CA ASP A 276 15.27 -11.58 7.41
C ASP A 276 16.17 -11.72 6.16
N PRO A 277 17.51 -11.72 6.31
CA PRO A 277 18.43 -11.88 5.18
C PRO A 277 18.24 -13.15 4.36
N ALA A 278 17.66 -14.20 4.96
CA ALA A 278 17.32 -15.46 4.29
C ALA A 278 15.89 -15.45 3.70
N ALA A 279 15.15 -14.35 3.81
CA ALA A 279 13.83 -14.25 3.23
C ALA A 279 13.88 -14.35 1.70
N ILE A 280 12.90 -15.03 1.16
CA ILE A 280 12.63 -15.12 -0.28
C ILE A 280 11.31 -14.40 -0.55
N VAL A 281 11.30 -13.47 -1.48
CA VAL A 281 10.08 -12.98 -2.11
C VAL A 281 9.71 -13.99 -3.18
N GLU A 282 8.72 -14.83 -2.89
CA GLU A 282 8.30 -15.91 -3.79
C GLU A 282 7.56 -15.36 -5.01
N HIS A 283 6.73 -14.35 -4.80
CA HIS A 283 5.90 -13.76 -5.83
C HIS A 283 5.48 -12.34 -5.46
N ILE A 284 5.48 -11.46 -6.45
CA ILE A 284 4.83 -10.15 -6.40
C ILE A 284 3.83 -10.06 -7.55
N GLN A 285 2.63 -9.56 -7.27
CA GLN A 285 1.61 -9.31 -8.27
C GLN A 285 0.91 -7.98 -8.00
N HIS A 286 0.95 -7.07 -8.97
CA HIS A 286 0.14 -5.86 -8.91
C HIS A 286 -1.27 -6.11 -9.41
N VAL A 287 -2.24 -5.63 -8.65
CA VAL A 287 -3.67 -5.68 -8.96
C VAL A 287 -4.19 -4.26 -9.15
N ARG A 288 -4.78 -3.98 -10.29
CA ARG A 288 -5.43 -2.71 -10.61
C ARG A 288 -6.94 -2.80 -10.45
N CYS A 289 -7.51 -1.99 -9.56
CA CYS A 289 -8.93 -1.88 -9.30
C CYS A 289 -9.44 -0.49 -9.68
N GLY A 290 -9.86 -0.31 -10.91
CA GLY A 290 -10.36 0.97 -11.39
C GLY A 290 -9.25 2.00 -11.73
N ASP A 291 -9.50 3.27 -11.42
CA ASP A 291 -8.62 4.40 -11.70
C ASP A 291 -8.11 5.00 -10.38
N GLY A 292 -6.95 4.56 -9.93
CA GLY A 292 -6.30 4.93 -8.67
C GLY A 292 -5.11 4.02 -8.41
N PRO A 293 -4.44 4.16 -7.27
CA PRO A 293 -3.33 3.32 -6.88
C PRO A 293 -3.64 1.84 -7.00
N SER A 294 -2.62 1.06 -7.35
CA SER A 294 -2.75 -0.40 -7.39
C SER A 294 -2.57 -1.01 -6.00
N VAL A 295 -2.95 -2.28 -5.84
CA VAL A 295 -2.57 -3.10 -4.70
C VAL A 295 -1.43 -4.00 -5.15
N GLU A 296 -0.31 -3.98 -4.45
CA GLU A 296 0.83 -4.86 -4.67
C GLU A 296 0.78 -6.02 -3.67
N LEU A 297 0.61 -7.23 -4.17
CA LEU A 297 0.50 -8.44 -3.37
C LEU A 297 1.86 -9.12 -3.27
N PHE A 298 2.35 -9.31 -2.05
CA PHE A 298 3.58 -10.05 -1.77
C PHE A 298 3.29 -11.42 -1.17
N GLN A 299 4.05 -12.41 -1.62
CA GLN A 299 4.17 -13.69 -0.93
C GLN A 299 5.62 -13.91 -0.54
N TYR A 300 5.86 -14.10 0.75
CA TYR A 300 7.19 -14.36 1.29
C TYR A 300 7.31 -15.77 1.85
N SER A 301 8.55 -16.26 1.84
CA SER A 301 9.04 -17.36 2.68
C SER A 301 10.20 -16.81 3.50
N ALA A 302 9.99 -16.62 4.81
CA ALA A 302 10.99 -15.99 5.68
C ALA A 302 11.12 -16.69 7.04
N PRO A 303 12.34 -16.82 7.58
CA PRO A 303 12.52 -17.31 8.95
C PRO A 303 11.79 -16.42 9.96
N GLY A 304 11.03 -17.04 10.87
CA GLY A 304 10.30 -16.32 11.92
C GLY A 304 9.19 -15.40 11.43
N GLN A 305 8.66 -15.67 10.23
CA GLN A 305 7.49 -14.99 9.69
C GLN A 305 6.27 -15.20 10.60
N ASP A 306 5.58 -14.12 10.96
CA ASP A 306 4.30 -14.18 11.67
C ASP A 306 3.17 -14.49 10.68
N HIS A 307 2.50 -15.63 10.88
CA HIS A 307 1.39 -16.11 10.05
C HIS A 307 0.02 -15.74 10.64
N THR A 308 -0.05 -14.70 11.47
CA THR A 308 -1.31 -14.21 12.04
C THR A 308 -1.74 -12.89 11.41
N PHE A 309 -3.04 -12.77 11.17
CA PHE A 309 -3.62 -11.52 10.70
C PHE A 309 -3.79 -10.54 11.86
N ARG A 310 -3.79 -9.26 11.54
CA ARG A 310 -4.11 -8.17 12.47
C ARG A 310 -5.58 -7.81 12.39
N LEU A 311 -6.16 -7.47 13.54
CA LEU A 311 -7.42 -6.75 13.58
C LEU A 311 -7.21 -5.28 13.18
N ASN A 312 -8.28 -4.60 12.76
CA ASN A 312 -8.17 -3.17 12.47
C ASN A 312 -7.65 -2.36 13.67
N SER A 313 -7.95 -2.78 14.90
CA SER A 313 -7.50 -2.11 16.13
C SER A 313 -6.06 -2.39 16.53
N ASP A 314 -5.36 -3.37 15.93
CA ASP A 314 -3.97 -3.67 16.25
C ASP A 314 -3.02 -2.67 15.62
N PHE A 315 -1.83 -2.45 16.20
CA PHE A 315 -0.79 -1.65 15.55
C PHE A 315 -0.39 -2.30 14.22
N GLY A 316 -0.44 -1.52 13.14
CA GLY A 316 -0.30 -2.02 11.77
C GLY A 316 -1.53 -2.75 11.23
N GLY A 317 -2.66 -2.74 11.98
CA GLY A 317 -3.97 -3.07 11.43
C GLY A 317 -4.29 -2.13 10.26
N LYS A 318 -4.90 -2.68 9.21
CA LYS A 318 -5.08 -1.93 7.96
C LYS A 318 -6.33 -2.33 7.20
N HIS A 319 -6.82 -1.40 6.40
CA HIS A 319 -7.81 -1.66 5.36
C HIS A 319 -7.48 -0.89 4.07
N ILE A 320 -8.09 -1.31 2.98
CA ILE A 320 -8.02 -0.61 1.69
C ILE A 320 -9.43 -0.23 1.29
N ALA A 321 -9.68 1.05 1.10
CA ALA A 321 -10.97 1.59 0.73
C ALA A 321 -11.08 1.83 -0.78
N PHE A 322 -12.18 1.37 -1.36
CA PHE A 322 -12.52 1.60 -2.75
C PHE A 322 -13.80 2.42 -2.85
N TYR A 323 -13.73 3.49 -3.61
CA TYR A 323 -14.91 4.27 -3.93
C TYR A 323 -15.81 3.53 -4.93
N VAL A 324 -17.08 3.44 -4.59
CA VAL A 324 -18.14 2.88 -5.43
C VAL A 324 -19.28 3.89 -5.64
N ARG A 325 -19.87 3.93 -6.85
CA ARG A 325 -20.93 4.91 -7.17
C ARG A 325 -22.24 4.62 -6.46
N HIS A 326 -22.54 3.35 -6.18
CA HIS A 326 -23.80 2.87 -5.61
C HIS A 326 -23.51 1.79 -4.57
N ILE A 327 -23.27 2.20 -3.33
CA ILE A 327 -22.78 1.30 -2.28
C ILE A 327 -23.73 0.13 -2.01
N ASP A 328 -25.03 0.35 -1.96
CA ASP A 328 -26.01 -0.74 -1.69
C ASP A 328 -25.93 -1.84 -2.77
N LYS A 329 -25.81 -1.45 -4.05
CA LYS A 329 -25.66 -2.40 -5.15
C LYS A 329 -24.33 -3.13 -5.12
N ALA A 330 -23.25 -2.41 -4.79
CA ALA A 330 -21.93 -3.00 -4.68
C ALA A 330 -21.86 -3.99 -3.52
N VAL A 331 -22.38 -3.63 -2.35
CA VAL A 331 -22.46 -4.52 -1.18
C VAL A 331 -23.26 -5.78 -1.51
N ALA A 332 -24.48 -5.64 -2.04
CA ALA A 332 -25.31 -6.79 -2.42
C ALA A 332 -24.60 -7.70 -3.45
N ARG A 333 -23.83 -7.11 -4.36
CA ARG A 333 -23.07 -7.87 -5.36
C ARG A 333 -21.91 -8.65 -4.73
N LEU A 334 -21.14 -8.02 -3.82
CA LEU A 334 -20.06 -8.69 -3.12
C LEU A 334 -20.56 -9.85 -2.25
N GLU A 335 -21.68 -9.65 -1.54
CA GLU A 335 -22.34 -10.72 -0.77
C GLU A 335 -22.75 -11.89 -1.67
N ALA A 336 -23.34 -11.59 -2.84
CA ALA A 336 -23.75 -12.62 -3.81
C ALA A 336 -22.56 -13.40 -4.40
N LEU A 337 -21.36 -12.82 -4.39
CA LEU A 337 -20.09 -13.46 -4.78
C LEU A 337 -19.41 -14.19 -3.60
N GLY A 338 -20.01 -14.19 -2.41
CA GLY A 338 -19.51 -14.90 -1.24
C GLY A 338 -18.45 -14.12 -0.44
N ALA A 339 -18.31 -12.82 -0.66
CA ALA A 339 -17.42 -11.99 0.18
C ALA A 339 -17.99 -11.90 1.61
N GLN A 340 -17.11 -12.03 2.60
CA GLN A 340 -17.48 -11.94 4.01
C GLN A 340 -17.75 -10.46 4.38
N LYS A 341 -19.03 -10.09 4.34
CA LYS A 341 -19.49 -8.76 4.78
C LYS A 341 -19.45 -8.65 6.30
N LEU A 342 -19.04 -7.49 6.79
CA LEU A 342 -19.22 -7.04 8.17
C LEU A 342 -20.54 -6.24 8.30
N ALA A 343 -20.82 -5.63 9.46
CA ALA A 343 -22.02 -4.83 9.63
C ALA A 343 -22.09 -3.65 8.63
N GLY A 344 -23.27 -3.13 8.38
CA GLY A 344 -23.50 -2.00 7.46
C GLY A 344 -24.34 -2.37 6.23
N PRO A 345 -24.48 -1.52 5.19
CA PRO A 345 -23.83 -0.19 5.03
C PRO A 345 -24.23 0.82 6.12
N LEU A 346 -23.27 1.63 6.55
CA LEU A 346 -23.46 2.66 7.56
C LEU A 346 -23.41 4.05 6.91
N PRO A 347 -24.53 4.79 6.84
CA PRO A 347 -24.51 6.19 6.46
C PRO A 347 -24.00 7.05 7.63
N VAL A 348 -23.01 7.92 7.36
CA VAL A 348 -22.54 8.92 8.32
C VAL A 348 -23.36 10.19 8.14
N THR A 349 -24.19 10.50 9.15
CA THR A 349 -25.19 11.57 9.05
C THR A 349 -24.78 12.86 9.78
N GLU A 350 -23.75 12.82 10.61
CA GLU A 350 -23.32 13.93 11.44
C GLU A 350 -21.79 14.07 11.46
N GLY A 351 -21.31 15.24 11.84
CA GLY A 351 -19.89 15.55 11.93
C GLY A 351 -19.23 15.86 10.59
N PRO A 352 -17.90 16.03 10.58
CA PRO A 352 -17.18 16.46 9.37
C PRO A 352 -17.22 15.44 8.22
N ALA A 353 -17.35 14.15 8.53
CA ALA A 353 -17.47 13.07 7.54
C ALA A 353 -18.92 12.83 7.10
N ALA A 354 -19.89 13.67 7.49
CA ALA A 354 -21.29 13.52 7.08
C ALA A 354 -21.42 13.57 5.57
N GLY A 355 -22.31 12.71 5.05
CA GLY A 355 -22.56 12.55 3.60
C GLY A 355 -21.98 11.28 2.99
N GLN A 356 -21.03 10.65 3.65
CA GLN A 356 -20.47 9.37 3.22
C GLN A 356 -21.32 8.18 3.69
N THR A 357 -21.17 7.07 3.00
CA THR A 357 -21.70 5.75 3.42
C THR A 357 -20.60 4.72 3.23
N ILE A 358 -20.38 3.87 4.23
CA ILE A 358 -19.29 2.91 4.30
C ILE A 358 -19.76 1.50 4.58
N ASN A 359 -19.02 0.49 4.11
CA ASN A 359 -19.20 -0.91 4.48
C ASN A 359 -17.87 -1.67 4.38
N TYR A 360 -17.59 -2.51 5.38
CA TYR A 360 -16.39 -3.32 5.42
C TYR A 360 -16.66 -4.77 5.05
N PHE A 361 -15.65 -5.39 4.46
CA PHE A 361 -15.56 -6.81 4.15
C PHE A 361 -14.24 -7.35 4.67
N ARG A 362 -14.21 -8.61 5.06
CA ARG A 362 -12.97 -9.31 5.36
C ARG A 362 -12.60 -10.20 4.19
N ALA A 363 -11.44 -9.96 3.58
CA ALA A 363 -10.91 -10.83 2.54
C ALA A 363 -10.33 -12.11 3.13
N PRO A 364 -10.34 -13.25 2.41
CA PRO A 364 -9.85 -14.53 2.94
C PRO A 364 -8.34 -14.52 3.27
N PHE A 365 -7.60 -13.59 2.71
CA PHE A 365 -6.19 -13.34 3.02
C PHE A 365 -5.98 -12.31 4.15
N GLY A 366 -7.00 -12.04 4.97
CA GLY A 366 -6.94 -11.30 6.23
C GLY A 366 -6.98 -9.78 6.14
N THR A 367 -6.86 -9.19 4.95
CA THR A 367 -6.98 -7.74 4.75
C THR A 367 -8.45 -7.32 4.77
N TYR A 368 -8.73 -6.19 5.41
CA TYR A 368 -10.05 -5.57 5.34
C TYR A 368 -10.18 -4.71 4.09
N ILE A 369 -11.33 -4.83 3.44
CA ILE A 369 -11.70 -4.05 2.26
C ILE A 369 -12.91 -3.19 2.63
N GLU A 370 -12.78 -1.89 2.46
CA GLU A 370 -13.87 -0.95 2.63
C GLU A 370 -14.45 -0.58 1.28
N LEU A 371 -15.78 -0.51 1.20
CA LEU A 371 -16.47 0.21 0.15
C LEU A 371 -16.97 1.53 0.72
N ILE A 372 -16.70 2.63 0.02
CA ILE A 372 -17.10 3.98 0.40
C ILE A 372 -17.81 4.66 -0.76
N SER A 373 -18.80 5.48 -0.45
CA SER A 373 -19.47 6.38 -1.40
C SER A 373 -19.85 7.70 -0.74
N TYR A 374 -19.98 8.75 -1.53
CA TYR A 374 -20.35 10.10 -1.09
C TYR A 374 -21.64 10.56 -1.76
N PRO A 375 -22.81 9.95 -1.43
CA PRO A 375 -24.07 10.26 -2.11
C PRO A 375 -24.53 11.69 -1.88
N GLN A 376 -24.11 12.34 -0.79
CA GLN A 376 -24.45 13.72 -0.45
C GLN A 376 -23.19 14.63 -0.37
N GLY A 377 -22.05 14.17 -0.90
CA GLY A 377 -20.77 14.84 -0.74
C GLY A 377 -20.14 14.52 0.63
N GLU A 378 -19.25 15.40 1.06
CA GLU A 378 -18.58 15.31 2.36
C GLU A 378 -18.58 16.70 3.01
N ALA A 379 -19.16 16.80 4.20
CA ALA A 379 -19.42 18.09 4.84
C ALA A 379 -18.14 18.92 5.06
N TYR A 380 -17.01 18.29 5.40
CA TYR A 380 -15.73 19.00 5.61
C TYR A 380 -15.21 19.67 4.32
N ALA A 381 -15.51 19.12 3.13
CA ALA A 381 -14.97 19.62 1.87
C ALA A 381 -15.46 21.04 1.52
N GLU A 382 -16.61 21.46 2.08
CA GLU A 382 -17.13 22.82 1.90
C GLU A 382 -16.23 23.89 2.56
N THR A 383 -15.47 23.53 3.59
CA THR A 383 -14.66 24.45 4.40
C THR A 383 -13.16 24.17 4.32
N ALA A 384 -12.73 23.01 3.86
CA ALA A 384 -11.32 22.63 3.78
C ALA A 384 -10.60 23.42 2.66
N PRO A 385 -9.50 24.13 2.97
CA PRO A 385 -8.72 24.85 1.95
C PRO A 385 -8.13 23.94 0.89
N ILE A 386 -7.75 22.73 1.31
CA ILE A 386 -7.24 21.64 0.46
C ILE A 386 -8.03 20.40 0.85
N PRO A 387 -9.07 20.02 0.06
CA PRO A 387 -9.83 18.81 0.35
C PRO A 387 -9.01 17.56 0.08
N LEU A 388 -9.46 16.40 0.57
CA LEU A 388 -8.94 15.09 0.20
C LEU A 388 -8.99 14.88 -1.30
N TRP A 389 -8.14 13.99 -1.80
CA TRP A 389 -8.24 13.57 -3.19
C TRP A 389 -9.46 12.64 -3.35
N ASP A 390 -10.16 12.81 -4.45
CA ASP A 390 -11.36 12.04 -4.79
C ASP A 390 -11.08 11.22 -6.06
N PRO A 391 -11.28 9.90 -6.05
CA PRO A 391 -11.05 9.07 -7.23
C PRO A 391 -11.97 9.42 -8.41
N ARG A 392 -13.07 10.16 -8.19
CA ARG A 392 -13.92 10.70 -9.25
C ARG A 392 -13.26 11.79 -10.08
N ASP A 393 -12.27 12.48 -9.53
CA ASP A 393 -11.54 13.57 -10.21
C ASP A 393 -10.53 13.05 -11.25
N ASN A 394 -10.31 11.74 -11.28
CA ASN A 394 -9.41 11.06 -12.23
C ASN A 394 -10.02 10.84 -13.64
N ARG A 395 -11.09 11.51 -13.98
CA ARG A 395 -11.68 11.37 -15.33
C ARG A 395 -10.71 11.91 -16.37
N PRO A 396 -10.46 11.13 -17.46
CA PRO A 396 -9.60 11.56 -18.55
C PRO A 396 -10.17 12.80 -19.26
#